data_756c47df758472ea30033e63e216eebd
#
_entry.id   756c47df758472ea30033e63e216eebd
#
_cell.length_a   1.000
_cell.length_b   1.000
_cell.length_c   1.000
_cell.angle_alpha   90.00
_cell.angle_beta   90.00
_cell.angle_gamma   90.00
#
_symmetry.space_group_name_H-M   'P 1'
#
loop_
_entity.id
_entity.type
_entity.pdbx_description
1 polymer ?
#
loop_
_entity_poly.entity_id
_entity_poly.type
_entity_poly.pdbx_seq_one_letter_code
_entity_poly.pdbx_strand_id
1 'polypeptide(L)'
;MFTGLIEEVGTLRDVRRGPHSAVLSIRAEAVLSDLKTGDSVAVNGVCLTVTGVEPHGFTADVMHETLNRSALGALAPGSPVNLERAMAANGRFGGHIVSGHIDGTGLIVQVRRDDNAVWYTVQAAPHLLRYIVEKGSVAIDGISLTVAGVAADRFSVSVIPHTAAVTVLGQKRPGDRVNLETDLLGKYVEKLLHPAPEPPGSGGLSLEFLMENGFS
;
A
#
# COMPACT_ATOMS: atom_id res chain seq x y z
N MET A 1 6.87 3.82 -7.49
CA MET A 1 6.75 2.35 -7.50
C MET A 1 7.73 1.80 -6.48
N PHE A 2 7.31 0.79 -5.72
CA PHE A 2 8.04 0.16 -4.63
C PHE A 2 8.02 -1.35 -4.82
N THR A 3 8.76 -2.07 -3.99
CA THR A 3 8.86 -3.54 -4.05
C THR A 3 8.23 -4.23 -2.85
N GLY A 4 7.95 -3.48 -1.80
CA GLY A 4 7.50 -4.00 -0.50
C GLY A 4 8.63 -4.57 0.35
N LEU A 5 9.87 -4.18 0.08
CA LEU A 5 11.04 -4.51 0.90
C LEU A 5 11.41 -3.28 1.75
N ILE A 6 11.15 -3.38 3.03
CA ILE A 6 11.41 -2.27 3.95
C ILE A 6 12.91 -2.06 4.12
N GLU A 7 13.36 -0.83 3.90
CA GLU A 7 14.76 -0.45 4.04
C GLU A 7 15.10 -0.02 5.47
N GLU A 8 14.12 0.55 6.19
CA GLU A 8 14.32 1.10 7.52
C GLU A 8 13.00 1.21 8.29
N VAL A 9 13.05 1.08 9.60
CA VAL A 9 11.98 1.52 10.50
C VAL A 9 12.33 2.90 11.05
N GLY A 10 11.72 3.92 10.47
CA GLY A 10 11.82 5.31 10.94
C GLY A 10 10.88 5.59 12.12
N THR A 11 10.87 6.85 12.57
CA THR A 11 9.98 7.31 13.65
C THR A 11 9.28 8.59 13.25
N LEU A 12 7.97 8.63 13.37
CA LEU A 12 7.19 9.86 13.21
C LEU A 12 7.54 10.85 14.33
N ARG A 13 8.12 12.01 13.99
CA ARG A 13 8.49 13.05 14.94
C ARG A 13 7.33 13.98 15.24
N ASP A 14 6.63 14.40 14.20
CA ASP A 14 5.57 15.41 14.29
C ASP A 14 4.57 15.27 13.15
N VAL A 15 3.34 15.72 13.40
CA VAL A 15 2.25 15.82 12.43
C VAL A 15 1.66 17.22 12.50
N ARG A 16 2.06 18.10 11.62
CA ARG A 16 1.49 19.44 11.52
C ARG A 16 0.27 19.41 10.61
N ARG A 17 -0.91 19.50 11.22
CA ARG A 17 -2.19 19.45 10.50
C ARG A 17 -2.58 20.86 10.02
N GLY A 18 -2.88 20.98 8.74
CA GLY A 18 -3.48 22.14 8.09
C GLY A 18 -4.98 21.92 7.82
N PRO A 19 -5.65 22.88 7.14
CA PRO A 19 -7.08 22.78 6.83
C PRO A 19 -7.42 21.57 5.91
N HIS A 20 -6.56 21.24 4.96
CA HIS A 20 -6.81 20.20 3.93
C HIS A 20 -5.63 19.26 3.71
N SER A 21 -4.56 19.39 4.47
CA SER A 21 -3.34 18.59 4.37
C SER A 21 -2.66 18.47 5.72
N ALA A 22 -1.64 17.64 5.81
CA ALA A 22 -0.71 17.63 6.92
C ALA A 22 0.72 17.48 6.41
N VAL A 23 1.68 17.89 7.23
CA VAL A 23 3.11 17.65 7.01
C VAL A 23 3.55 16.65 8.05
N LEU A 24 4.07 15.52 7.61
CA LEU A 24 4.73 14.54 8.46
C LEU A 24 6.21 14.85 8.54
N SER A 25 6.78 14.92 9.75
CA SER A 25 8.22 14.96 9.98
C SER A 25 8.66 13.59 10.49
N ILE A 26 9.55 12.92 9.77
CA ILE A 26 9.96 11.55 10.03
C ILE A 26 11.46 11.51 10.28
N ARG A 27 11.87 10.90 11.40
CA ARG A 27 13.26 10.57 11.68
C ARG A 27 13.64 9.32 10.90
N ALA A 28 14.75 9.39 10.18
CA ALA A 28 15.31 8.31 9.38
C ALA A 28 16.82 8.45 9.27
N GLU A 29 17.49 7.42 8.79
CA GLU A 29 18.94 7.39 8.56
C GLU A 29 19.30 6.72 7.23
N ALA A 30 18.92 5.44 7.02
CA ALA A 30 19.31 4.65 5.86
C ALA A 30 18.73 5.20 4.55
N VAL A 31 17.45 5.55 4.54
CA VAL A 31 16.76 6.08 3.35
C VAL A 31 17.28 7.46 2.93
N LEU A 32 17.96 8.20 3.83
CA LEU A 32 18.47 9.54 3.54
C LEU A 32 19.71 9.53 2.62
N SER A 33 20.33 8.38 2.39
CA SER A 33 21.64 8.28 1.70
C SER A 33 21.65 8.91 0.30
N ASP A 34 20.53 8.92 -0.42
CA ASP A 34 20.36 9.54 -1.73
C ASP A 34 19.02 10.26 -1.93
N LEU A 35 18.22 10.34 -0.84
CA LEU A 35 16.90 10.96 -0.87
C LEU A 35 16.98 12.45 -1.16
N LYS A 36 16.08 12.95 -2.03
CA LYS A 36 15.98 14.35 -2.44
C LYS A 36 14.55 14.85 -2.32
N THR A 37 14.41 16.15 -2.17
CA THR A 37 13.11 16.81 -2.30
C THR A 37 12.50 16.51 -3.68
N GLY A 38 11.24 16.09 -3.68
CA GLY A 38 10.51 15.63 -4.87
C GLY A 38 10.51 14.12 -5.06
N ASP A 39 11.36 13.36 -4.35
CA ASP A 39 11.35 11.90 -4.41
C ASP A 39 10.12 11.32 -3.70
N SER A 40 9.76 10.10 -4.09
CA SER A 40 8.71 9.32 -3.43
C SER A 40 9.30 8.37 -2.40
N VAL A 41 8.71 8.36 -1.20
CA VAL A 41 8.99 7.39 -0.13
C VAL A 41 7.68 6.75 0.31
N ALA A 42 7.66 5.44 0.44
CA ALA A 42 6.55 4.72 1.08
C ALA A 42 6.71 4.78 2.60
N VAL A 43 5.69 5.30 3.28
CA VAL A 43 5.60 5.37 4.75
C VAL A 43 4.46 4.45 5.19
N ASN A 44 4.76 3.34 5.85
CA ASN A 44 3.80 2.25 6.07
C ASN A 44 3.02 1.90 4.80
N GLY A 45 3.71 1.82 3.66
CA GLY A 45 3.13 1.51 2.36
C GLY A 45 2.43 2.68 1.64
N VAL A 46 2.29 3.84 2.27
CA VAL A 46 1.68 5.02 1.65
C VAL A 46 2.75 5.82 0.92
N CYS A 47 2.59 5.98 -0.40
CA CYS A 47 3.47 6.80 -1.21
C CYS A 47 3.31 8.28 -0.86
N LEU A 48 4.37 8.90 -0.36
CA LEU A 48 4.42 10.31 -0.03
C LEU A 48 5.55 10.99 -0.80
N THR A 49 5.36 12.26 -1.15
CA THR A 49 6.40 13.09 -1.77
C THR A 49 7.20 13.82 -0.71
N VAL A 50 8.51 13.67 -0.76
CA VAL A 50 9.44 14.37 0.13
C VAL A 50 9.43 15.87 -0.18
N THR A 51 9.19 16.70 0.83
CA THR A 51 9.16 18.16 0.71
C THR A 51 10.39 18.85 1.30
N GLY A 52 11.16 18.11 2.11
CA GLY A 52 12.43 18.58 2.65
C GLY A 52 13.24 17.43 3.24
N VAL A 53 14.56 17.51 3.12
CA VAL A 53 15.49 16.54 3.70
C VAL A 53 16.33 17.24 4.75
N GLU A 54 16.47 16.62 5.91
CA GLU A 54 17.23 17.09 7.08
C GLU A 54 18.34 16.08 7.42
N PRO A 55 19.34 16.43 8.23
CA PRO A 55 20.45 15.53 8.59
C PRO A 55 20.01 14.20 9.22
N HIS A 56 18.84 14.17 9.88
CA HIS A 56 18.32 13.00 10.58
C HIS A 56 16.86 12.74 10.28
N GLY A 57 16.42 13.04 9.08
CA GLY A 57 15.02 12.81 8.69
C GLY A 57 14.60 13.56 7.45
N PHE A 58 13.31 13.51 7.19
CA PHE A 58 12.69 14.21 6.08
C PHE A 58 11.28 14.66 6.44
N THR A 59 10.75 15.59 5.66
CA THR A 59 9.33 15.99 5.71
C THR A 59 8.62 15.53 4.45
N ALA A 60 7.35 15.17 4.59
CA ALA A 60 6.50 14.82 3.47
C ALA A 60 5.10 15.37 3.66
N ASP A 61 4.50 15.86 2.58
CA ASP A 61 3.12 16.32 2.58
C ASP A 61 2.17 15.13 2.40
N VAL A 62 1.05 15.19 3.12
CA VAL A 62 -0.01 14.19 3.02
C VAL A 62 -1.38 14.87 2.97
N MET A 63 -2.23 14.45 2.04
CA MET A 63 -3.60 14.94 1.93
C MET A 63 -4.48 14.33 3.02
N HIS A 64 -5.51 15.07 3.47
CA HIS A 64 -6.47 14.56 4.46
C HIS A 64 -7.15 13.27 4.01
N GLU A 65 -7.45 13.12 2.73
CA GLU A 65 -8.01 11.90 2.14
C GLU A 65 -7.11 10.70 2.42
N THR A 66 -5.80 10.85 2.23
CA THR A 66 -4.81 9.81 2.51
C THR A 66 -4.75 9.45 3.99
N LEU A 67 -4.78 10.44 4.88
CA LEU A 67 -4.83 10.21 6.33
C LEU A 67 -6.12 9.50 6.75
N ASN A 68 -7.27 9.86 6.16
CA ASN A 68 -8.57 9.28 6.50
C ASN A 68 -8.72 7.84 5.99
N ARG A 69 -8.12 7.52 4.85
CA ARG A 69 -8.21 6.18 4.23
C ARG A 69 -7.11 5.23 4.65
N SER A 70 -6.11 5.69 5.37
CA SER A 70 -4.98 4.88 5.80
C SER A 70 -4.85 4.83 7.32
N ALA A 71 -4.03 3.91 7.81
CA ALA A 71 -3.66 3.84 9.21
C ALA A 71 -2.74 5.00 9.66
N LEU A 72 -2.21 5.83 8.73
CA LEU A 72 -1.37 6.97 9.07
C LEU A 72 -2.10 8.01 9.92
N GLY A 73 -3.41 8.18 9.70
CA GLY A 73 -4.22 9.14 10.46
C GLY A 73 -4.29 8.88 11.96
N ALA A 74 -4.05 7.65 12.41
CA ALA A 74 -4.04 7.25 13.81
C ALA A 74 -2.63 7.32 14.46
N LEU A 75 -1.59 7.60 13.69
CA LEU A 75 -0.23 7.69 14.22
C LEU A 75 -0.04 8.96 15.05
N ALA A 76 0.76 8.84 16.10
CA ALA A 76 1.18 9.93 16.97
C ALA A 76 2.71 10.12 16.92
N PRO A 77 3.24 11.26 17.35
CA PRO A 77 4.68 11.41 17.56
C PRO A 77 5.26 10.27 18.40
N GLY A 78 6.38 9.71 17.94
CA GLY A 78 6.99 8.51 18.51
C GLY A 78 6.57 7.19 17.85
N SER A 79 5.53 7.18 17.00
CA SER A 79 5.12 5.97 16.29
C SER A 79 6.20 5.51 15.31
N PRO A 80 6.57 4.20 15.32
CA PRO A 80 7.45 3.63 14.30
C PRO A 80 6.73 3.51 12.97
N VAL A 81 7.46 3.68 11.87
CA VAL A 81 6.95 3.59 10.50
C VAL A 81 7.93 2.84 9.60
N ASN A 82 7.43 1.95 8.77
CA ASN A 82 8.21 1.31 7.71
C ASN A 82 8.52 2.33 6.62
N LEU A 83 9.75 2.35 6.15
CA LEU A 83 10.22 3.23 5.09
C LEU A 83 10.80 2.42 3.93
N GLU A 84 10.42 2.78 2.72
CA GLU A 84 11.01 2.27 1.48
C GLU A 84 11.08 3.42 0.47
N ARG A 85 12.25 3.65 -0.14
CA ARG A 85 12.39 4.60 -1.26
C ARG A 85 11.77 4.04 -2.53
N ALA A 86 11.35 4.91 -3.43
CA ALA A 86 10.97 4.46 -4.77
C ALA A 86 12.12 3.69 -5.43
N MET A 87 11.79 2.55 -6.04
CA MET A 87 12.76 1.66 -6.68
C MET A 87 13.52 2.39 -7.80
N ALA A 88 14.84 2.33 -7.77
CA ALA A 88 15.67 2.81 -8.87
C ALA A 88 15.49 1.93 -10.14
N ALA A 89 15.60 2.54 -11.33
CA ALA A 89 15.39 1.84 -12.59
C ALA A 89 16.33 0.64 -12.82
N ASN A 90 17.52 0.64 -12.20
CA ASN A 90 18.49 -0.45 -12.19
C ASN A 90 18.44 -1.31 -10.92
N GLY A 91 17.43 -1.10 -10.06
CA GLY A 91 17.26 -1.83 -8.82
C GLY A 91 16.79 -3.26 -9.03
N ARG A 92 16.92 -4.10 -7.97
CA ARG A 92 16.36 -5.45 -7.97
C ARG A 92 14.90 -5.41 -7.57
N PHE A 93 14.09 -6.21 -8.23
CA PHE A 93 12.70 -6.42 -7.90
C PHE A 93 12.57 -7.65 -6.99
N GLY A 94 12.61 -7.45 -5.68
CA GLY A 94 12.71 -8.56 -4.71
C GLY A 94 11.39 -8.96 -4.06
N GLY A 95 10.32 -8.16 -4.22
CA GLY A 95 8.97 -8.44 -3.67
C GLY A 95 7.93 -8.58 -4.78
N HIS A 96 6.86 -7.75 -4.74
CA HIS A 96 5.87 -7.63 -5.81
C HIS A 96 5.64 -6.16 -6.17
N ILE A 97 4.83 -5.88 -7.18
CA ILE A 97 4.54 -4.51 -7.60
C ILE A 97 3.70 -3.81 -6.53
N VAL A 98 4.33 -2.89 -5.78
CA VAL A 98 3.67 -2.05 -4.78
C VAL A 98 3.64 -0.62 -5.31
N SER A 99 2.45 -0.07 -5.43
CA SER A 99 2.27 1.29 -5.96
C SER A 99 2.40 2.36 -4.88
N GLY A 100 2.14 2.00 -3.63
CA GLY A 100 2.03 2.90 -2.50
C GLY A 100 0.65 3.55 -2.37
N HIS A 101 -0.35 3.03 -3.08
CA HIS A 101 -1.72 3.50 -3.04
C HIS A 101 -2.59 2.49 -2.29
N ILE A 102 -2.84 2.80 -1.02
CA ILE A 102 -3.55 1.94 -0.08
C ILE A 102 -5.00 1.73 -0.54
N ASP A 103 -5.42 0.47 -0.66
CA ASP A 103 -6.80 0.10 -1.01
C ASP A 103 -7.75 0.21 0.19
N GLY A 104 -7.20 0.06 1.39
CA GLY A 104 -7.93 0.14 2.63
C GLY A 104 -7.10 -0.27 3.84
N THR A 105 -7.74 -0.43 4.98
CA THR A 105 -7.08 -0.88 6.20
C THR A 105 -7.62 -2.24 6.63
N GLY A 106 -6.74 -3.04 7.26
CA GLY A 106 -7.11 -4.26 7.95
C GLY A 106 -6.93 -4.15 9.47
N LEU A 107 -7.54 -5.06 10.19
CA LEU A 107 -7.38 -5.20 11.63
C LEU A 107 -6.64 -6.50 11.93
N ILE A 108 -5.52 -6.45 12.62
CA ILE A 108 -4.87 -7.66 13.13
C ILE A 108 -5.77 -8.24 14.23
N VAL A 109 -6.30 -9.44 14.00
CA VAL A 109 -7.19 -10.12 14.96
C VAL A 109 -6.48 -11.22 15.73
N GLN A 110 -5.37 -11.73 15.21
CA GLN A 110 -4.56 -12.75 15.87
C GLN A 110 -3.08 -12.62 15.51
N VAL A 111 -2.24 -12.82 16.49
CA VAL A 111 -0.78 -13.04 16.33
C VAL A 111 -0.42 -14.33 17.04
N ARG A 112 0.16 -15.29 16.33
CA ARG A 112 0.54 -16.60 16.86
C ARG A 112 1.99 -16.92 16.47
N ARG A 113 2.80 -17.29 17.43
CA ARG A 113 4.14 -17.82 17.17
C ARG A 113 4.04 -19.32 16.89
N ASP A 114 4.81 -19.77 15.92
CA ASP A 114 4.82 -21.16 15.49
C ASP A 114 6.25 -21.51 15.02
N ASP A 115 7.02 -22.11 15.92
CA ASP A 115 8.44 -22.38 15.73
C ASP A 115 9.21 -21.11 15.35
N ASN A 116 9.80 -21.08 14.16
CA ASN A 116 10.54 -19.95 13.62
C ASN A 116 9.66 -18.94 12.84
N ALA A 117 8.35 -19.05 12.88
CA ALA A 117 7.44 -18.15 12.17
C ALA A 117 6.51 -17.42 13.12
N VAL A 118 6.11 -16.20 12.73
CA VAL A 118 5.03 -15.44 13.35
C VAL A 118 3.88 -15.34 12.37
N TRP A 119 2.74 -15.86 12.76
CA TRP A 119 1.51 -15.82 11.97
C TRP A 119 0.67 -14.61 12.37
N TYR A 120 0.27 -13.84 11.39
CA TYR A 120 -0.66 -12.73 11.55
C TYR A 120 -1.95 -13.06 10.81
N THR A 121 -3.09 -12.94 11.50
CA THR A 121 -4.41 -13.02 10.89
C THR A 121 -4.99 -11.60 10.84
N VAL A 122 -5.33 -11.16 9.65
CA VAL A 122 -5.82 -9.80 9.39
C VAL A 122 -7.25 -9.88 8.86
N GLN A 123 -8.17 -9.26 9.58
CA GLN A 123 -9.53 -9.05 9.11
C GLN A 123 -9.55 -7.88 8.11
N ALA A 124 -10.24 -8.07 6.98
CA ALA A 124 -10.32 -7.07 5.93
C ALA A 124 -11.71 -7.03 5.29
N ALA A 125 -12.03 -5.90 4.66
CA ALA A 125 -13.30 -5.74 3.98
C ALA A 125 -13.44 -6.68 2.77
N PRO A 126 -14.64 -7.13 2.40
CA PRO A 126 -14.85 -8.07 1.30
C PRO A 126 -14.28 -7.62 -0.04
N HIS A 127 -14.31 -6.33 -0.33
CA HIS A 127 -13.76 -5.78 -1.58
C HIS A 127 -12.24 -5.90 -1.68
N LEU A 128 -11.53 -5.95 -0.53
CA LEU A 128 -10.08 -6.22 -0.48
C LEU A 128 -9.80 -7.71 -0.60
N LEU A 129 -10.54 -8.54 0.14
CA LEU A 129 -10.38 -10.01 0.14
C LEU A 129 -10.59 -10.62 -1.25
N ARG A 130 -11.37 -9.98 -2.11
CA ARG A 130 -11.57 -10.39 -3.50
C ARG A 130 -10.26 -10.52 -4.30
N TYR A 131 -9.27 -9.67 -4.00
CA TYR A 131 -7.97 -9.66 -4.69
C TYR A 131 -6.86 -10.39 -3.90
N ILE A 132 -7.17 -10.85 -2.69
CA ILE A 132 -6.23 -11.58 -1.85
C ILE A 132 -6.43 -13.07 -2.09
N VAL A 133 -5.43 -13.71 -2.72
CA VAL A 133 -5.49 -15.14 -3.05
C VAL A 133 -4.41 -15.91 -2.31
N GLU A 134 -4.70 -17.15 -1.92
CA GLU A 134 -3.71 -18.01 -1.28
C GLU A 134 -2.49 -18.20 -2.18
N LYS A 135 -1.29 -18.11 -1.60
CA LYS A 135 0.02 -18.11 -2.28
C LYS A 135 0.28 -16.88 -3.17
N GLY A 136 -0.66 -15.93 -3.25
CA GLY A 136 -0.42 -14.63 -3.86
C GLY A 136 0.31 -13.67 -2.93
N SER A 137 0.50 -12.44 -3.37
CA SER A 137 1.15 -11.36 -2.63
C SER A 137 0.14 -10.34 -2.12
N VAL A 138 0.45 -9.75 -0.98
CA VAL A 138 -0.26 -8.60 -0.41
C VAL A 138 0.76 -7.69 0.30
N ALA A 139 0.57 -6.39 0.22
CA ALA A 139 1.38 -5.46 1.03
C ALA A 139 0.63 -5.10 2.32
N ILE A 140 1.29 -5.33 3.47
CA ILE A 140 0.81 -4.96 4.81
C ILE A 140 1.75 -3.91 5.38
N ASP A 141 1.27 -2.70 5.64
CA ASP A 141 2.12 -1.54 6.01
C ASP A 141 3.35 -1.41 5.09
N GLY A 142 3.17 -1.66 3.78
CA GLY A 142 4.20 -1.63 2.76
C GLY A 142 5.07 -2.89 2.66
N ILE A 143 4.90 -3.87 3.53
CA ILE A 143 5.69 -5.10 3.51
C ILE A 143 5.07 -6.09 2.54
N SER A 144 5.81 -6.52 1.52
CA SER A 144 5.42 -7.59 0.61
C SER A 144 5.41 -8.93 1.32
N LEU A 145 4.24 -9.56 1.41
CA LEU A 145 4.05 -10.82 2.13
C LEU A 145 3.27 -11.81 1.29
N THR A 146 3.63 -13.08 1.42
CA THR A 146 2.90 -14.19 0.82
C THR A 146 1.68 -14.54 1.67
N VAL A 147 0.52 -14.63 1.04
CA VAL A 147 -0.73 -15.05 1.67
C VAL A 147 -0.67 -16.54 1.97
N ALA A 148 -0.80 -16.93 3.23
CA ALA A 148 -0.77 -18.31 3.69
C ALA A 148 -2.15 -18.98 3.73
N GLY A 149 -3.22 -18.20 3.82
CA GLY A 149 -4.60 -18.70 3.77
C GLY A 149 -5.59 -17.56 3.73
N VAL A 150 -6.77 -17.80 3.16
CA VAL A 150 -7.86 -16.85 3.01
C VAL A 150 -9.16 -17.46 3.55
N ALA A 151 -9.94 -16.67 4.29
CA ALA A 151 -11.27 -17.02 4.79
C ALA A 151 -12.28 -15.93 4.38
N ALA A 152 -13.54 -16.09 4.77
CA ALA A 152 -14.63 -15.20 4.31
C ALA A 152 -14.46 -13.72 4.71
N ASP A 153 -13.82 -13.45 5.87
CA ASP A 153 -13.67 -12.09 6.44
C ASP A 153 -12.21 -11.73 6.79
N ARG A 154 -11.26 -12.63 6.51
CA ARG A 154 -9.86 -12.48 6.91
C ARG A 154 -8.89 -13.27 6.03
N PHE A 155 -7.62 -12.93 6.14
CA PHE A 155 -6.54 -13.70 5.56
C PHE A 155 -5.40 -13.85 6.57
N SER A 156 -4.46 -14.75 6.31
CA SER A 156 -3.30 -14.94 7.15
C SER A 156 -2.00 -14.90 6.35
N VAL A 157 -0.95 -14.42 7.00
CA VAL A 157 0.42 -14.43 6.49
C VAL A 157 1.34 -15.06 7.53
N SER A 158 2.38 -15.75 7.06
CA SER A 158 3.43 -16.33 7.90
C SER A 158 4.72 -15.54 7.66
N VAL A 159 5.28 -14.97 8.71
CA VAL A 159 6.40 -14.04 8.64
C VAL A 159 7.62 -14.64 9.34
N ILE A 160 8.76 -14.64 8.66
CA ILE A 160 10.03 -15.11 9.23
C ILE A 160 10.55 -14.12 10.28
N PRO A 161 11.34 -14.56 11.27
CA PRO A 161 11.82 -13.70 12.36
C PRO A 161 12.57 -12.47 11.89
N HIS A 162 13.35 -12.59 10.82
CA HIS A 162 14.08 -11.47 10.24
C HIS A 162 13.13 -10.35 9.83
N THR A 163 12.10 -10.65 9.03
CA THR A 163 11.12 -9.65 8.56
C THR A 163 10.38 -9.01 9.74
N ALA A 164 9.98 -9.79 10.75
CA ALA A 164 9.36 -9.24 11.95
C ALA A 164 10.30 -8.31 12.72
N ALA A 165 11.60 -8.61 12.78
CA ALA A 165 12.58 -7.82 13.53
C ALA A 165 12.93 -6.48 12.85
N VAL A 166 12.92 -6.42 11.50
CA VAL A 166 13.32 -5.24 10.72
C VAL A 166 12.15 -4.40 10.21
N THR A 167 10.92 -4.70 10.64
CA THR A 167 9.70 -3.97 10.25
C THR A 167 8.82 -3.68 11.45
N VAL A 168 7.86 -2.74 11.29
CA VAL A 168 6.89 -2.42 12.34
C VAL A 168 5.99 -3.61 12.68
N LEU A 169 5.90 -4.61 11.81
CA LEU A 169 5.01 -5.76 11.99
C LEU A 169 5.36 -6.56 13.26
N GLY A 170 6.64 -6.67 13.61
CA GLY A 170 7.08 -7.35 14.83
C GLY A 170 6.61 -6.70 16.14
N GLN A 171 6.18 -5.44 16.10
CA GLN A 171 5.64 -4.71 17.26
C GLN A 171 4.10 -4.72 17.29
N LYS A 172 3.45 -5.15 16.21
CA LYS A 172 1.99 -5.17 16.08
C LYS A 172 1.35 -6.27 16.93
N ARG A 173 0.14 -5.97 17.40
CA ARG A 173 -0.66 -6.84 18.30
C ARG A 173 -2.09 -6.95 17.78
N PRO A 174 -2.87 -7.93 18.24
CA PRO A 174 -4.31 -7.95 18.01
C PRO A 174 -4.95 -6.62 18.45
N GLY A 175 -5.80 -6.06 17.58
CA GLY A 175 -6.41 -4.75 17.74
C GLY A 175 -5.70 -3.63 16.94
N ASP A 176 -4.48 -3.84 16.45
CA ASP A 176 -3.78 -2.85 15.65
C ASP A 176 -4.32 -2.80 14.22
N ARG A 177 -4.44 -1.59 13.68
CA ARG A 177 -4.74 -1.37 12.26
C ARG A 177 -3.47 -1.41 11.43
N VAL A 178 -3.61 -1.88 10.20
CA VAL A 178 -2.55 -1.91 9.18
C VAL A 178 -3.07 -1.40 7.85
N ASN A 179 -2.21 -0.79 7.05
CA ASN A 179 -2.52 -0.46 5.66
C ASN A 179 -2.47 -1.72 4.81
N LEU A 180 -3.39 -1.83 3.87
CA LEU A 180 -3.46 -2.94 2.92
C LEU A 180 -3.42 -2.39 1.49
N GLU A 181 -2.51 -2.93 0.69
CA GLU A 181 -2.51 -2.79 -0.75
C GLU A 181 -2.53 -4.19 -1.36
N THR A 182 -3.54 -4.47 -2.17
CA THR A 182 -3.70 -5.73 -2.88
C THR A 182 -2.88 -5.71 -4.17
N ASP A 183 -2.47 -6.88 -4.66
CA ASP A 183 -1.67 -6.97 -5.87
C ASP A 183 -2.39 -6.30 -7.05
N LEU A 184 -1.69 -5.36 -7.68
CA LEU A 184 -2.21 -4.55 -8.79
C LEU A 184 -2.63 -5.41 -9.99
N LEU A 185 -1.97 -6.56 -10.20
CA LEU A 185 -2.28 -7.45 -11.30
C LEU A 185 -3.72 -7.96 -11.25
N GLY A 186 -4.22 -8.31 -10.05
CA GLY A 186 -5.61 -8.76 -9.88
C GLY A 186 -6.63 -7.71 -10.31
N LYS A 187 -6.38 -6.44 -10.03
CA LYS A 187 -7.23 -5.31 -10.41
C LYS A 187 -7.26 -5.09 -11.93
N TYR A 188 -6.11 -5.18 -12.59
CA TYR A 188 -6.05 -5.06 -14.04
C TYR A 188 -6.72 -6.24 -14.74
N VAL A 189 -6.48 -7.47 -14.29
CA VAL A 189 -7.14 -8.66 -14.82
C VAL A 189 -8.67 -8.51 -14.72
N GLU A 190 -9.19 -8.13 -13.56
CA GLU A 190 -10.62 -7.91 -13.39
C GLU A 190 -11.17 -6.86 -14.36
N LYS A 191 -10.51 -5.71 -14.46
CA LYS A 191 -10.93 -4.61 -15.35
C LYS A 191 -10.96 -5.04 -16.82
N LEU A 192 -10.01 -5.86 -17.25
CA LEU A 192 -9.93 -6.36 -18.63
C LEU A 192 -10.97 -7.42 -18.93
N LEU A 193 -11.30 -8.27 -17.94
CA LEU A 193 -12.33 -9.31 -18.09
C LEU A 193 -13.76 -8.74 -18.00
N HIS A 194 -13.93 -7.59 -17.35
CA HIS A 194 -15.22 -6.91 -17.21
C HIS A 194 -15.11 -5.48 -17.76
N PRO A 195 -14.95 -5.31 -19.09
CA PRO A 195 -14.93 -3.98 -19.68
C PRO A 195 -16.25 -3.25 -19.37
N ALA A 196 -16.14 -1.95 -19.12
CA ALA A 196 -17.34 -1.14 -18.96
C ALA A 196 -18.24 -1.29 -20.19
N PRO A 197 -19.59 -1.34 -20.04
CA PRO A 197 -20.48 -1.34 -21.19
C PRO A 197 -20.16 -0.12 -22.07
N GLU A 198 -20.09 -0.33 -23.36
CA GLU A 198 -19.89 0.77 -24.30
C GLU A 198 -21.01 1.81 -24.10
N PRO A 199 -20.68 3.11 -24.10
CA PRO A 199 -21.71 4.14 -24.00
C PRO A 199 -22.74 3.93 -25.12
N PRO A 200 -24.03 4.06 -24.81
CA PRO A 200 -25.07 3.96 -25.83
C PRO A 200 -24.79 5.04 -26.90
N GLY A 201 -24.47 4.61 -28.13
CA GLY A 201 -24.10 5.49 -29.25
C GLY A 201 -22.72 5.24 -29.88
N SER A 202 -21.87 4.35 -29.35
CA SER A 202 -20.65 3.91 -30.03
C SER A 202 -20.89 2.77 -31.04
N GLY A 203 -22.14 2.50 -31.35
CA GLY A 203 -22.51 1.59 -32.45
C GLY A 203 -21.97 2.13 -33.77
N GLY A 204 -21.15 1.34 -34.46
CA GLY A 204 -20.70 1.65 -35.80
C GLY A 204 -21.87 2.04 -36.69
N LEU A 205 -21.60 2.68 -37.83
CA LEU A 205 -22.57 3.10 -38.84
C LEU A 205 -23.64 2.00 -39.02
N SER A 206 -24.85 2.24 -38.48
CA SER A 206 -25.95 1.31 -38.69
C SER A 206 -26.46 1.44 -40.10
N LEU A 207 -27.04 0.37 -40.65
CA LEU A 207 -27.66 0.40 -41.97
C LEU A 207 -28.77 1.48 -42.06
N GLU A 208 -29.47 1.68 -40.94
CA GLU A 208 -30.52 2.70 -40.79
C GLU A 208 -29.93 4.12 -40.88
N PHE A 209 -28.83 4.39 -40.18
CA PHE A 209 -28.10 5.66 -40.25
C PHE A 209 -27.55 5.91 -41.66
N LEU A 210 -27.04 4.89 -42.34
CA LEU A 210 -26.57 5.01 -43.73
C LEU A 210 -27.72 5.35 -44.67
N MET A 211 -28.88 4.66 -44.55
CA MET A 211 -30.06 4.93 -45.38
C MET A 211 -30.62 6.35 -45.14
N GLU A 212 -30.71 6.82 -43.90
CA GLU A 212 -31.16 8.17 -43.56
C GLU A 212 -30.23 9.27 -44.10
N ASN A 213 -28.95 8.95 -44.29
CA ASN A 213 -27.93 9.88 -44.81
C ASN A 213 -27.64 9.64 -46.32
N GLY A 214 -28.51 8.94 -47.06
CA GLY A 214 -28.46 8.83 -48.51
C GLY A 214 -27.49 7.80 -49.08
N PHE A 215 -27.02 6.88 -48.28
CA PHE A 215 -26.25 5.72 -48.72
C PHE A 215 -27.21 4.53 -48.97
N SER A 216 -27.39 4.17 -50.20
CA SER A 216 -28.21 3.02 -50.64
C SER A 216 -27.31 1.88 -51.11
#